data_d1d1199c39befd1c052e107f4ff7cd37
#
_entry.id   d1d1199c39befd1c052e107f4ff7cd37
#
_cell.length_a   1.000
_cell.length_b   1.000
_cell.length_c   1.000
_cell.angle_alpha   90.00
_cell.angle_beta   90.00
_cell.angle_gamma   90.00
#
_symmetry.space_group_name_H-M   'P 1'
#
loop_
_entity.id
_entity.type
_entity.pdbx_description
1 polymer ?
#
loop_
_entity_poly.entity_id
_entity_poly.type
_entity_poly.pdbx_seq_one_letter_code
_entity_poly.pdbx_strand_id
1 'polypeptide(L)'
;MLELFTVVGFCLAGFSVIANDSVQTLGTWIASNRDKFKWTTLWAAASAVLIFTLVYGWVSSGNGDISFGRLTKIPYQEPQWYHALAPLTLVLLTRKGIPVSTSFLVLSAFASTFVLEKMLMKSIMGYGLAAVVAYALWLLISKIVDEKEDVSEKSRKIWRVMQWSSTGFLWFTWLSHDVANIAVFLPRELTVMQLILVIVFFIAGLGYIFYQRGGKIQDIVLAKQSTKYVRSATMIDLVYAFLLLYFKQLNNIPMSTTWVFVGLLCGRELALNTGLTKKGNLKSIFPIVAKDFLKLIVGLL
;
A
#
# COMPACT_ATOMS: atom_id res chain seq x y z
N MET A 1 21.15 -11.11 21.79
CA MET A 1 20.94 -9.65 21.57
C MET A 1 20.53 -9.48 20.11
N LEU A 2 19.47 -8.76 19.85
CA LEU A 2 19.20 -8.31 18.47
C LEU A 2 20.39 -7.42 18.08
N GLU A 3 21.05 -7.75 16.99
CA GLU A 3 22.19 -6.97 16.54
C GLU A 3 21.75 -5.55 16.14
N LEU A 4 22.65 -4.59 16.30
CA LEU A 4 22.38 -3.17 16.05
C LEU A 4 21.74 -2.94 14.67
N PHE A 5 22.25 -3.59 13.64
CA PHE A 5 21.76 -3.42 12.26
C PHE A 5 20.38 -4.05 12.01
N THR A 6 20.02 -5.10 12.75
CA THR A 6 18.66 -5.65 12.78
C THR A 6 17.65 -4.60 13.28
N VAL A 7 17.96 -3.97 14.41
CA VAL A 7 17.09 -2.96 15.02
C VAL A 7 17.02 -1.70 14.15
N VAL A 8 18.16 -1.20 13.70
CA VAL A 8 18.22 0.00 12.84
C VAL A 8 17.49 -0.24 11.51
N GLY A 9 17.77 -1.36 10.85
CA GLY A 9 17.10 -1.72 9.60
C GLY A 9 15.59 -1.90 9.76
N PHE A 10 15.16 -2.58 10.82
CA PHE A 10 13.74 -2.74 11.17
C PHE A 10 13.06 -1.38 11.41
N CYS A 11 13.66 -0.50 12.21
CA CYS A 11 13.08 0.81 12.52
C CYS A 11 12.96 1.69 11.26
N LEU A 12 14.00 1.71 10.43
CA LEU A 12 14.00 2.49 9.18
C LEU A 12 13.00 1.93 8.17
N ALA A 13 12.97 0.60 7.97
CA ALA A 13 12.03 -0.05 7.07
C ALA A 13 10.59 0.11 7.57
N GLY A 14 10.35 -0.11 8.85
CA GLY A 14 9.05 0.05 9.47
C GLY A 14 8.52 1.47 9.39
N PHE A 15 9.35 2.47 9.69
CA PHE A 15 8.95 3.88 9.52
C PHE A 15 8.62 4.18 8.05
N SER A 16 9.40 3.69 7.11
CA SER A 16 9.17 3.92 5.68
C SER A 16 7.87 3.30 5.19
N VAL A 17 7.60 2.05 5.59
CA VAL A 17 6.33 1.37 5.28
C VAL A 17 5.15 2.16 5.85
N ILE A 18 5.26 2.64 7.09
CA ILE A 18 4.20 3.44 7.72
C ILE A 18 4.03 4.78 7.01
N ALA A 19 5.10 5.50 6.72
CA ALA A 19 5.04 6.86 6.18
C ALA A 19 4.73 6.92 4.67
N ASN A 20 5.12 5.91 3.91
CA ASN A 20 4.91 5.84 2.46
C ASN A 20 3.71 4.98 2.10
N ASP A 21 3.75 3.72 2.48
CA ASP A 21 2.86 2.72 1.92
C ASP A 21 1.50 2.69 2.63
N SER A 22 1.47 2.90 3.96
CA SER A 22 0.18 2.97 4.67
C SER A 22 -0.66 4.16 4.20
N VAL A 23 -0.02 5.26 3.82
CA VAL A 23 -0.73 6.43 3.29
C VAL A 23 -1.24 6.19 1.88
N GLN A 24 -0.54 5.41 1.04
CA GLN A 24 -1.06 4.99 -0.26
C GLN A 24 -2.32 4.10 -0.10
N THR A 25 -2.36 3.29 0.94
CA THR A 25 -3.46 2.35 1.23
C THR A 25 -4.63 3.02 1.95
N LEU A 26 -4.34 3.79 3.00
CA LEU A 26 -5.35 4.43 3.84
C LEU A 26 -5.68 5.87 3.44
N GLY A 27 -4.95 6.43 2.47
CA GLY A 27 -5.03 7.85 2.12
C GLY A 27 -6.40 8.28 1.62
N THR A 28 -7.08 7.47 0.82
CA THR A 28 -8.45 7.68 0.36
C THR A 28 -9.43 7.78 1.51
N TRP A 29 -9.30 6.86 2.47
CA TRP A 29 -10.13 6.80 3.67
C TRP A 29 -9.85 7.95 4.64
N ILE A 30 -8.57 8.29 4.86
CA ILE A 30 -8.18 9.47 5.66
C ILE A 30 -8.80 10.72 5.04
N ALA A 31 -8.64 10.92 3.72
CA ALA A 31 -9.15 12.09 3.00
C ALA A 31 -10.66 12.30 3.15
N SER A 32 -11.44 11.23 3.03
CA SER A 32 -12.91 11.28 3.06
C SER A 32 -13.52 11.28 4.46
N ASN A 33 -12.73 11.00 5.49
CA ASN A 33 -13.20 10.87 6.87
C ASN A 33 -12.62 11.89 7.86
N ARG A 34 -11.50 12.57 7.53
CA ARG A 34 -10.78 13.47 8.44
C ARG A 34 -11.60 14.64 8.99
N ASP A 35 -12.61 15.09 8.24
CA ASP A 35 -13.47 16.20 8.66
C ASP A 35 -14.67 15.74 9.52
N LYS A 36 -14.90 14.41 9.61
CA LYS A 36 -16.03 13.82 10.33
C LYS A 36 -15.64 13.04 11.57
N PHE A 37 -14.44 12.50 11.59
CA PHE A 37 -13.93 11.69 12.69
C PHE A 37 -12.64 12.27 13.25
N LYS A 38 -12.46 12.11 14.56
CA LYS A 38 -11.18 12.44 15.21
C LYS A 38 -10.08 11.53 14.65
N TRP A 39 -8.86 12.05 14.52
CA TRP A 39 -7.72 11.26 14.07
C TRP A 39 -7.50 10.01 14.94
N THR A 40 -7.78 10.08 16.25
CA THR A 40 -7.68 8.95 17.18
C THR A 40 -8.64 7.81 16.83
N THR A 41 -9.86 8.12 16.36
CA THR A 41 -10.83 7.10 15.93
C THR A 41 -10.33 6.38 14.67
N LEU A 42 -9.80 7.13 13.71
CA LEU A 42 -9.23 6.55 12.49
C LEU A 42 -7.98 5.71 12.80
N TRP A 43 -7.11 6.22 13.64
CA TRP A 43 -5.94 5.50 14.13
C TRP A 43 -6.31 4.20 14.83
N ALA A 44 -7.26 4.23 15.75
CA ALA A 44 -7.70 3.04 16.48
C ALA A 44 -8.27 1.97 15.52
N ALA A 45 -9.08 2.36 14.54
CA ALA A 45 -9.62 1.44 13.55
C ALA A 45 -8.51 0.81 12.67
N ALA A 46 -7.57 1.61 12.16
CA ALA A 46 -6.44 1.11 11.38
C ALA A 46 -5.53 0.20 12.22
N SER A 47 -5.30 0.56 13.49
CA SER A 47 -4.51 -0.25 14.43
C SER A 47 -5.19 -1.58 14.77
N ALA A 48 -6.50 -1.61 14.89
CA ALA A 48 -7.23 -2.86 15.14
C ALA A 48 -7.06 -3.86 13.99
N VAL A 49 -7.15 -3.40 12.74
CA VAL A 49 -6.89 -4.25 11.55
C VAL A 49 -5.43 -4.68 11.50
N LEU A 50 -4.48 -3.80 11.82
CA LEU A 50 -3.05 -4.13 11.86
C LEU A 50 -2.78 -5.23 12.90
N ILE A 51 -3.27 -5.07 14.13
CA ILE A 51 -3.11 -6.08 15.20
C ILE A 51 -3.68 -7.42 14.73
N PHE A 52 -4.92 -7.40 14.23
CA PHE A 52 -5.56 -8.61 13.71
C PHE A 52 -4.69 -9.28 12.63
N THR A 53 -4.18 -8.50 11.68
CA THR A 53 -3.38 -9.03 10.57
C THR A 53 -2.08 -9.67 11.06
N LEU A 54 -1.32 -8.99 11.92
CA LEU A 54 -0.05 -9.50 12.43
C LEU A 54 -0.25 -10.75 13.32
N VAL A 55 -1.25 -10.73 14.20
CA VAL A 55 -1.59 -11.88 15.04
C VAL A 55 -2.07 -13.04 14.17
N TYR A 56 -2.93 -12.78 13.19
CA TYR A 56 -3.40 -13.82 12.26
C TYR A 56 -2.24 -14.43 11.46
N GLY A 57 -1.32 -13.62 10.93
CA GLY A 57 -0.12 -14.11 10.25
C GLY A 57 0.74 -14.99 11.16
N TRP A 58 1.01 -14.51 12.36
CA TRP A 58 1.79 -15.21 13.37
C TRP A 58 1.19 -16.56 13.78
N VAL A 59 -0.12 -16.60 14.03
CA VAL A 59 -0.84 -17.84 14.39
C VAL A 59 -0.96 -18.79 13.20
N SER A 60 -1.34 -18.27 12.02
CA SER A 60 -1.61 -19.12 10.85
C SER A 60 -0.36 -19.74 10.23
N SER A 61 0.80 -19.17 10.46
CA SER A 61 2.09 -19.74 10.03
C SER A 61 2.47 -20.99 10.82
N GLY A 62 1.97 -21.14 12.05
CA GLY A 62 2.29 -22.22 12.98
C GLY A 62 3.69 -22.15 13.60
N ASN A 63 4.56 -21.28 13.09
CA ASN A 63 5.94 -21.11 13.55
C ASN A 63 6.29 -19.66 13.96
N GLY A 64 5.31 -18.73 13.92
CA GLY A 64 5.55 -17.34 14.29
C GLY A 64 6.04 -16.43 13.16
N ASP A 65 5.96 -16.86 11.89
CA ASP A 65 6.25 -16.01 10.74
C ASP A 65 5.10 -15.02 10.46
N ILE A 66 5.40 -13.73 10.50
CA ILE A 66 4.44 -12.68 10.17
C ILE A 66 4.45 -12.29 8.69
N SER A 67 5.35 -12.86 7.88
CA SER A 67 5.50 -12.51 6.46
C SER A 67 4.47 -13.17 5.53
N PHE A 68 3.58 -13.97 6.06
CA PHE A 68 2.61 -14.77 5.26
C PHE A 68 3.29 -15.64 4.19
N GLY A 69 4.49 -16.18 4.51
CA GLY A 69 5.28 -17.01 3.60
C GLY A 69 5.95 -16.23 2.46
N ARG A 70 5.89 -14.90 2.45
CA ARG A 70 6.51 -14.08 1.40
C ARG A 70 8.04 -14.14 1.38
N LEU A 71 8.64 -14.49 2.50
CA LEU A 71 10.09 -14.62 2.63
C LEU A 71 10.62 -16.04 2.38
N THR A 72 9.77 -17.00 2.00
CA THR A 72 10.20 -18.39 1.73
C THR A 72 11.22 -18.52 0.61
N LYS A 73 11.24 -17.59 -0.35
CA LYS A 73 12.21 -17.54 -1.46
C LYS A 73 13.39 -16.61 -1.19
N ILE A 74 13.40 -15.93 -0.06
CA ILE A 74 14.49 -15.05 0.38
C ILE A 74 15.10 -15.68 1.63
N PRO A 75 16.27 -16.35 1.53
CA PRO A 75 16.93 -16.97 2.67
C PRO A 75 17.18 -15.95 3.78
N TYR A 76 17.14 -16.40 5.02
CA TYR A 76 17.52 -15.55 6.13
C TYR A 76 19.01 -15.17 6.02
N GLN A 77 19.29 -13.90 6.09
CA GLN A 77 20.63 -13.33 6.18
C GLN A 77 20.66 -12.41 7.39
N GLU A 78 21.73 -12.50 8.14
CA GLU A 78 21.94 -11.60 9.27
C GLU A 78 22.11 -10.17 8.76
N PRO A 79 21.27 -9.21 9.20
CA PRO A 79 21.33 -7.85 8.69
C PRO A 79 22.70 -7.18 8.98
N GLN A 80 23.34 -6.73 7.92
CA GLN A 80 24.59 -5.98 7.96
C GLN A 80 24.33 -4.48 7.76
N TRP A 81 25.32 -3.63 7.99
CA TRP A 81 25.18 -2.17 7.87
C TRP A 81 24.65 -1.72 6.49
N TYR A 82 25.06 -2.37 5.41
CA TYR A 82 24.62 -2.03 4.06
C TYR A 82 23.13 -2.36 3.80
N HIS A 83 22.56 -3.33 4.49
CA HIS A 83 21.14 -3.61 4.41
C HIS A 83 20.28 -2.44 4.94
N ALA A 84 20.81 -1.65 5.89
CA ALA A 84 20.12 -0.49 6.42
C ALA A 84 20.13 0.72 5.45
N LEU A 85 21.00 0.73 4.43
CA LEU A 85 21.06 1.81 3.43
C LEU A 85 19.79 1.87 2.58
N ALA A 86 19.21 0.73 2.22
CA ALA A 86 18.01 0.65 1.42
C ALA A 86 16.80 1.35 2.12
N PRO A 87 16.42 0.99 3.35
CA PRO A 87 15.34 1.69 4.02
C PRO A 87 15.71 3.14 4.41
N LEU A 88 16.99 3.48 4.64
CA LEU A 88 17.41 4.86 4.82
C LEU A 88 17.14 5.70 3.55
N THR A 89 17.51 5.19 2.39
CA THR A 89 17.21 5.83 1.10
C THR A 89 15.71 6.02 0.92
N LEU A 90 14.93 5.01 1.26
CA LEU A 90 13.47 5.08 1.21
C LEU A 90 12.89 6.19 2.11
N VAL A 91 13.40 6.33 3.35
CA VAL A 91 13.01 7.44 4.25
C VAL A 91 13.30 8.80 3.62
N LEU A 92 14.48 8.96 3.01
CA LEU A 92 14.88 10.23 2.38
C LEU A 92 13.99 10.57 1.17
N LEU A 93 13.67 9.60 0.33
CA LEU A 93 12.79 9.76 -0.83
C LEU A 93 11.35 10.06 -0.40
N THR A 94 10.84 9.37 0.61
CA THR A 94 9.51 9.60 1.20
C THR A 94 9.40 11.03 1.76
N ARG A 95 10.43 11.52 2.45
CA ARG A 95 10.46 12.89 2.95
C ARG A 95 10.42 13.95 1.85
N LYS A 96 10.91 13.62 0.66
CA LYS A 96 10.81 14.47 -0.54
C LYS A 96 9.48 14.32 -1.27
N GLY A 97 8.60 13.42 -0.82
CA GLY A 97 7.32 13.13 -1.46
C GLY A 97 7.47 12.34 -2.76
N ILE A 98 8.52 11.53 -2.91
CA ILE A 98 8.71 10.66 -4.06
C ILE A 98 8.18 9.28 -3.68
N PRO A 99 7.08 8.80 -4.30
CA PRO A 99 6.57 7.45 -4.06
C PRO A 99 7.52 6.43 -4.68
N VAL A 100 8.02 5.52 -3.87
CA VAL A 100 8.91 4.44 -4.28
C VAL A 100 8.38 3.09 -3.84
N SER A 101 8.84 2.04 -4.50
CA SER A 101 8.51 0.68 -4.10
C SER A 101 9.39 0.23 -2.95
N THR A 102 8.79 0.12 -1.77
CA THR A 102 9.45 -0.42 -0.58
C THR A 102 9.95 -1.84 -0.81
N SER A 103 9.14 -2.68 -1.46
CA SER A 103 9.51 -4.07 -1.73
C SER A 103 10.75 -4.17 -2.61
N PHE A 104 10.89 -3.35 -3.65
CA PHE A 104 12.12 -3.36 -4.46
C PHE A 104 13.31 -2.84 -3.67
N LEU A 105 13.21 -1.66 -3.06
CA LEU A 105 14.34 -1.08 -2.34
C LEU A 105 14.83 -1.95 -1.18
N VAL A 106 13.92 -2.49 -0.38
CA VAL A 106 14.31 -3.23 0.83
C VAL A 106 14.64 -4.69 0.49
N LEU A 107 13.75 -5.40 -0.22
CA LEU A 107 13.95 -6.83 -0.43
C LEU A 107 15.06 -7.13 -1.45
N SER A 108 15.38 -6.20 -2.36
CA SER A 108 16.50 -6.39 -3.29
C SER A 108 17.85 -6.55 -2.59
N ALA A 109 18.02 -5.94 -1.42
CA ALA A 109 19.23 -6.07 -0.64
C ALA A 109 19.42 -7.49 -0.05
N PHE A 110 18.35 -8.29 0.02
CA PHE A 110 18.35 -9.64 0.55
C PHE A 110 18.05 -10.72 -0.49
N ALA A 111 17.48 -10.34 -1.62
CA ALA A 111 17.01 -11.27 -2.64
C ALA A 111 18.13 -11.68 -3.60
N SER A 112 18.08 -12.93 -4.08
CA SER A 112 18.89 -13.32 -5.23
C SER A 112 18.39 -12.66 -6.53
N THR A 113 19.27 -12.56 -7.55
CA THR A 113 18.91 -12.03 -8.86
C THR A 113 17.68 -12.71 -9.43
N PHE A 114 17.58 -14.04 -9.31
CA PHE A 114 16.40 -14.78 -9.76
C PHE A 114 15.11 -14.34 -9.08
N VAL A 115 15.13 -14.12 -7.77
CA VAL A 115 13.95 -13.65 -7.03
C VAL A 115 13.60 -12.22 -7.44
N LEU A 116 14.61 -11.36 -7.61
CA LEU A 116 14.43 -9.97 -8.04
C LEU A 116 13.77 -9.88 -9.43
N GLU A 117 14.23 -10.69 -10.40
CA GLU A 117 13.60 -10.77 -11.72
C GLU A 117 12.13 -11.19 -11.64
N LYS A 118 11.82 -12.20 -10.82
CA LYS A 118 10.43 -12.64 -10.60
C LYS A 118 9.58 -11.58 -9.91
N MET A 119 10.14 -10.83 -8.97
CA MET A 119 9.47 -9.69 -8.34
C MET A 119 9.17 -8.61 -9.37
N LEU A 120 10.13 -8.29 -10.25
CA LEU A 120 9.97 -7.30 -11.31
C LEU A 120 8.86 -7.72 -12.29
N MET A 121 8.93 -8.93 -12.82
CA MET A 121 7.90 -9.46 -13.74
C MET A 121 6.50 -9.43 -13.12
N LYS A 122 6.38 -9.89 -11.87
CA LYS A 122 5.10 -9.88 -11.15
C LYS A 122 4.58 -8.46 -10.95
N SER A 123 5.45 -7.48 -10.70
CA SER A 123 5.08 -6.09 -10.50
C SER A 123 4.66 -5.41 -11.81
N ILE A 124 5.32 -5.71 -12.94
CA ILE A 124 4.91 -5.25 -14.27
C ILE A 124 3.53 -5.82 -14.63
N MET A 125 3.32 -7.11 -14.41
CA MET A 125 2.01 -7.75 -14.59
C MET A 125 0.95 -7.11 -13.68
N GLY A 126 1.30 -6.82 -12.42
CA GLY A 126 0.43 -6.16 -11.47
C GLY A 126 0.00 -4.76 -11.92
N TYR A 127 0.95 -3.96 -12.40
CA TYR A 127 0.67 -2.66 -12.99
C TYR A 127 -0.27 -2.75 -14.19
N GLY A 128 0.05 -3.62 -15.16
CA GLY A 128 -0.73 -3.77 -16.39
C GLY A 128 -2.15 -4.29 -16.12
N LEU A 129 -2.28 -5.35 -15.32
CA LEU A 129 -3.59 -5.91 -14.96
C LEU A 129 -4.44 -4.89 -14.18
N ALA A 130 -3.84 -4.18 -13.23
CA ALA A 130 -4.55 -3.15 -12.48
C ALA A 130 -5.05 -2.02 -13.37
N ALA A 131 -4.24 -1.58 -14.34
CA ALA A 131 -4.64 -0.55 -15.30
C ALA A 131 -5.81 -1.01 -16.19
N VAL A 132 -5.74 -2.23 -16.73
CA VAL A 132 -6.80 -2.80 -17.58
C VAL A 132 -8.10 -2.98 -16.80
N VAL A 133 -8.04 -3.59 -15.61
CA VAL A 133 -9.22 -3.82 -14.76
C VAL A 133 -9.86 -2.51 -14.35
N ALA A 134 -9.06 -1.54 -13.90
CA ALA A 134 -9.58 -0.24 -13.51
C ALA A 134 -10.19 0.51 -14.71
N TYR A 135 -9.55 0.49 -15.87
CA TYR A 135 -10.08 1.08 -17.08
C TYR A 135 -11.45 0.50 -17.44
N ALA A 136 -11.54 -0.82 -17.55
CA ALA A 136 -12.80 -1.50 -17.91
C ALA A 136 -13.91 -1.21 -16.90
N LEU A 137 -13.58 -1.31 -15.60
CA LEU A 137 -14.55 -1.08 -14.53
C LEU A 137 -15.04 0.37 -14.52
N TRP A 138 -14.14 1.37 -14.58
CA TRP A 138 -14.56 2.78 -14.55
C TRP A 138 -15.31 3.23 -15.79
N LEU A 139 -15.10 2.65 -16.96
CA LEU A 139 -15.97 2.87 -18.12
C LEU A 139 -17.44 2.52 -17.81
N LEU A 140 -17.67 1.49 -16.99
CA LEU A 140 -19.00 1.02 -16.64
C LEU A 140 -19.62 1.80 -15.48
N ILE A 141 -18.85 2.11 -14.44
CA ILE A 141 -19.37 2.60 -13.16
C ILE A 141 -19.15 4.10 -12.92
N SER A 142 -18.35 4.81 -13.75
CA SER A 142 -17.98 6.21 -13.50
C SER A 142 -19.17 7.12 -13.29
N LYS A 143 -20.24 6.94 -14.04
CA LYS A 143 -21.50 7.71 -13.89
C LYS A 143 -22.13 7.56 -12.51
N ILE A 144 -22.01 6.37 -11.90
CA ILE A 144 -22.61 6.07 -10.59
C ILE A 144 -21.69 6.53 -9.45
N VAL A 145 -20.38 6.42 -9.66
CA VAL A 145 -19.37 6.54 -8.58
C VAL A 145 -18.79 7.95 -8.51
N ASP A 146 -18.54 8.58 -9.66
CA ASP A 146 -17.88 9.89 -9.75
C ASP A 146 -18.85 11.06 -10.01
N GLU A 147 -20.15 10.80 -10.23
CA GLU A 147 -21.16 11.86 -10.37
C GLU A 147 -21.52 12.51 -9.03
N LYS A 148 -21.84 13.81 -9.13
CA LYS A 148 -22.03 14.76 -8.04
C LYS A 148 -23.03 14.33 -6.94
N GLU A 149 -22.80 14.84 -5.81
CA GLU A 149 -23.30 14.74 -4.45
C GLU A 149 -24.80 14.71 -4.15
N ASP A 150 -25.73 14.57 -5.07
CA ASP A 150 -27.17 14.43 -4.73
C ASP A 150 -27.52 13.02 -4.27
N VAL A 151 -26.81 12.57 -3.22
CA VAL A 151 -27.09 11.30 -2.59
C VAL A 151 -27.84 11.53 -1.28
N SER A 152 -28.96 10.83 -1.10
CA SER A 152 -29.72 10.89 0.14
C SER A 152 -28.82 10.58 1.35
N GLU A 153 -29.11 11.17 2.49
CA GLU A 153 -28.31 10.98 3.72
C GLU A 153 -28.22 9.50 4.11
N LYS A 154 -29.28 8.73 3.87
CA LYS A 154 -29.30 7.27 4.08
C LYS A 154 -28.27 6.57 3.19
N SER A 155 -28.21 6.89 1.91
CA SER A 155 -27.24 6.31 0.97
C SER A 155 -25.81 6.70 1.36
N ARG A 156 -25.57 7.91 1.82
CA ARG A 156 -24.26 8.39 2.28
C ARG A 156 -23.77 7.60 3.51
N LYS A 157 -24.66 7.24 4.44
CA LYS A 157 -24.32 6.39 5.59
C LYS A 157 -23.92 4.98 5.14
N ILE A 158 -24.70 4.37 4.21
CA ILE A 158 -24.40 3.04 3.65
C ILE A 158 -23.03 3.02 2.98
N TRP A 159 -22.76 3.98 2.09
CA TRP A 159 -21.48 4.06 1.40
C TRP A 159 -20.30 4.26 2.36
N ARG A 160 -20.51 4.93 3.48
CA ARG A 160 -19.49 5.07 4.52
C ARG A 160 -19.16 3.75 5.21
N VAL A 161 -20.18 2.96 5.57
CA VAL A 161 -19.97 1.61 6.12
C VAL A 161 -19.24 0.73 5.11
N MET A 162 -19.65 0.77 3.83
CA MET A 162 -18.97 0.04 2.75
C MET A 162 -17.51 0.47 2.61
N GLN A 163 -17.22 1.77 2.70
CA GLN A 163 -15.85 2.29 2.64
C GLN A 163 -15.00 1.77 3.80
N TRP A 164 -15.51 1.84 5.03
CA TRP A 164 -14.76 1.32 6.19
C TRP A 164 -14.46 -0.18 6.04
N SER A 165 -15.41 -0.94 5.53
CA SER A 165 -15.22 -2.38 5.27
C SER A 165 -14.22 -2.61 4.13
N SER A 166 -14.35 -1.92 3.01
CA SER A 166 -13.42 -2.07 1.87
C SER A 166 -12.00 -1.61 2.22
N THR A 167 -11.85 -0.49 2.95
CA THR A 167 -10.55 -0.02 3.41
C THR A 167 -9.93 -0.97 4.45
N GLY A 168 -10.73 -1.51 5.37
CA GLY A 168 -10.25 -2.53 6.32
C GLY A 168 -9.77 -3.79 5.61
N PHE A 169 -10.51 -4.25 4.60
CA PHE A 169 -10.12 -5.39 3.77
C PHE A 169 -8.87 -5.09 2.93
N LEU A 170 -8.77 -3.90 2.36
CA LEU A 170 -7.58 -3.46 1.64
C LEU A 170 -6.37 -3.41 2.58
N TRP A 171 -6.51 -2.83 3.77
CA TRP A 171 -5.44 -2.73 4.74
C TRP A 171 -4.93 -4.10 5.20
N PHE A 172 -5.84 -5.03 5.44
CA PHE A 172 -5.50 -6.43 5.73
C PHE A 172 -4.73 -7.10 4.56
N THR A 173 -5.25 -7.02 3.35
CA THR A 173 -4.60 -7.65 2.18
C THR A 173 -3.26 -7.01 1.88
N TRP A 174 -3.17 -5.69 2.00
CA TRP A 174 -1.93 -4.96 1.80
C TRP A 174 -0.87 -5.34 2.84
N LEU A 175 -1.20 -5.31 4.14
CA LEU A 175 -0.28 -5.73 5.21
C LEU A 175 0.24 -7.15 4.97
N SER A 176 -0.63 -8.08 4.56
CA SER A 176 -0.22 -9.45 4.28
C SER A 176 0.71 -9.59 3.06
N HIS A 177 0.87 -8.54 2.25
CA HIS A 177 1.90 -8.45 1.21
C HIS A 177 3.18 -7.79 1.73
N ASP A 178 3.06 -6.65 2.37
CA ASP A 178 4.18 -5.72 2.56
C ASP A 178 4.84 -5.81 3.95
N VAL A 179 4.24 -6.54 4.88
CA VAL A 179 4.90 -6.86 6.17
C VAL A 179 6.24 -7.61 5.96
N ALA A 180 6.38 -8.33 4.85
CA ALA A 180 7.65 -8.96 4.46
C ALA A 180 8.81 -7.97 4.34
N ASN A 181 8.53 -6.73 3.93
CA ASN A 181 9.54 -5.66 3.78
C ASN A 181 10.20 -5.28 5.11
N ILE A 182 9.55 -5.61 6.21
CA ILE A 182 10.02 -5.33 7.56
C ILE A 182 10.49 -6.62 8.23
N ALA A 183 9.72 -7.70 8.04
CA ALA A 183 10.04 -9.03 8.58
C ALA A 183 11.38 -9.57 8.05
N VAL A 184 11.89 -9.05 6.92
CA VAL A 184 13.19 -9.44 6.38
C VAL A 184 14.35 -9.10 7.33
N PHE A 185 14.20 -8.09 8.17
CA PHE A 185 15.17 -7.70 9.21
C PHE A 185 15.02 -8.49 10.51
N LEU A 186 13.92 -9.21 10.68
CA LEU A 186 13.58 -9.92 11.90
C LEU A 186 13.89 -11.42 11.80
N PRO A 187 14.01 -12.13 12.92
CA PRO A 187 13.97 -13.58 12.91
C PRO A 187 12.73 -14.09 12.17
N ARG A 188 12.86 -15.21 11.46
CA ARG A 188 11.72 -15.79 10.71
C ARG A 188 10.61 -16.29 11.63
N GLU A 189 10.96 -16.64 12.85
CA GLU A 189 10.05 -17.10 13.90
C GLU A 189 10.08 -16.10 15.05
N LEU A 190 9.00 -15.38 15.23
CA LEU A 190 8.91 -14.39 16.31
C LEU A 190 8.37 -15.03 17.58
N THR A 191 9.01 -14.75 18.69
CA THR A 191 8.42 -14.97 20.01
C THR A 191 7.25 -14.02 20.25
N VAL A 192 6.37 -14.36 21.19
CA VAL A 192 5.23 -13.49 21.56
C VAL A 192 5.71 -12.08 21.95
N MET A 193 6.83 -11.98 22.70
CA MET A 193 7.37 -10.68 23.10
C MET A 193 7.85 -9.85 21.89
N GLN A 194 8.50 -10.48 20.93
CA GLN A 194 8.93 -9.81 19.69
C GLN A 194 7.74 -9.35 18.87
N LEU A 195 6.70 -10.18 18.74
CA LEU A 195 5.45 -9.79 18.09
C LEU A 195 4.81 -8.56 18.75
N ILE A 196 4.74 -8.54 20.07
CA ILE A 196 4.20 -7.39 20.82
C ILE A 196 5.02 -6.13 20.53
N LEU A 197 6.34 -6.20 20.54
CA LEU A 197 7.21 -5.06 20.25
C LEU A 197 7.00 -4.54 18.82
N VAL A 198 6.87 -5.44 17.84
CA VAL A 198 6.56 -5.08 16.46
C VAL A 198 5.20 -4.37 16.37
N ILE A 199 4.16 -4.91 17.00
CA ILE A 199 2.83 -4.32 17.03
C ILE A 199 2.86 -2.92 17.67
N VAL A 200 3.51 -2.77 18.82
CA VAL A 200 3.62 -1.47 19.52
C VAL A 200 4.33 -0.43 18.65
N PHE A 201 5.43 -0.82 17.99
CA PHE A 201 6.15 0.05 17.07
C PHE A 201 5.25 0.56 15.93
N PHE A 202 4.49 -0.35 15.31
CA PHE A 202 3.57 0.02 14.23
C PHE A 202 2.42 0.90 14.69
N ILE A 203 1.80 0.58 15.83
CA ILE A 203 0.70 1.38 16.41
C ILE A 203 1.19 2.81 16.71
N ALA A 204 2.38 2.95 17.28
CA ALA A 204 2.97 4.25 17.57
C ALA A 204 3.25 5.04 16.28
N GLY A 205 3.84 4.39 15.27
CA GLY A 205 4.11 4.99 13.97
C GLY A 205 2.84 5.41 13.24
N LEU A 206 1.81 4.56 13.20
CA LEU A 206 0.50 4.92 12.66
C LEU A 206 -0.10 6.11 13.42
N GLY A 207 0.00 6.14 14.75
CA GLY A 207 -0.46 7.26 15.57
C GLY A 207 0.17 8.58 15.13
N TYR A 208 1.48 8.57 14.89
CA TYR A 208 2.20 9.74 14.37
C TYR A 208 1.69 10.18 12.99
N ILE A 209 1.49 9.25 12.06
CA ILE A 209 0.99 9.55 10.71
C ILE A 209 -0.45 10.09 10.75
N PHE A 210 -1.33 9.48 11.53
CA PHE A 210 -2.71 9.96 11.68
C PHE A 210 -2.79 11.33 12.38
N TYR A 211 -1.92 11.57 13.37
CA TYR A 211 -1.78 12.89 13.99
C TYR A 211 -1.37 13.96 12.97
N GLN A 212 -0.45 13.63 12.06
CA GLN A 212 -0.02 14.50 10.95
C GLN A 212 -0.99 14.48 9.74
N ARG A 213 -2.15 13.85 9.85
CA ARG A 213 -3.15 13.73 8.77
C ARG A 213 -2.59 13.14 7.47
N GLY A 214 -1.65 12.20 7.58
CA GLY A 214 -1.04 11.48 6.45
C GLY A 214 0.25 12.10 5.89
N GLY A 215 0.65 13.27 6.35
CA GLY A 215 1.92 13.91 5.94
C GLY A 215 2.01 14.24 4.44
N LYS A 216 3.24 14.39 3.92
CA LYS A 216 3.49 14.81 2.52
C LYS A 216 3.00 13.81 1.45
N ILE A 217 3.01 12.51 1.75
CA ILE A 217 2.51 11.50 0.81
C ILE A 217 1.00 11.66 0.63
N GLN A 218 0.27 12.07 1.66
CA GLN A 218 -1.18 12.35 1.57
C GLN A 218 -1.49 13.44 0.55
N ASP A 219 -0.65 14.46 0.44
CA ASP A 219 -0.83 15.54 -0.54
C ASP A 219 -0.75 15.00 -1.98
N ILE A 220 0.13 14.01 -2.23
CA ILE A 220 0.24 13.34 -3.52
C ILE A 220 -0.99 12.48 -3.80
N VAL A 221 -1.46 11.73 -2.80
CA VAL A 221 -2.69 10.94 -2.90
C VAL A 221 -3.88 11.85 -3.22
N LEU A 222 -3.99 12.99 -2.54
CA LEU A 222 -5.07 13.97 -2.75
C LEU A 222 -4.98 14.67 -4.11
N ALA A 223 -3.78 15.01 -4.57
CA ALA A 223 -3.58 15.67 -5.85
C ALA A 223 -3.93 14.79 -7.05
N LYS A 224 -3.75 13.47 -6.92
CA LYS A 224 -4.05 12.49 -7.96
C LYS A 224 -5.48 11.96 -7.93
N GLN A 225 -6.13 12.08 -6.79
CA GLN A 225 -7.44 11.51 -6.56
C GLN A 225 -8.44 12.63 -6.33
N SER A 226 -9.34 12.87 -7.26
CA SER A 226 -10.58 13.59 -7.00
C SER A 226 -11.48 12.85 -5.99
N THR A 227 -10.89 12.09 -5.09
CA THR A 227 -11.49 11.12 -4.15
C THR A 227 -12.02 11.77 -2.88
N LYS A 228 -12.52 12.99 -2.96
CA LYS A 228 -13.36 13.56 -1.90
C LYS A 228 -14.66 12.76 -1.71
N TYR A 229 -15.02 11.95 -2.71
CA TYR A 229 -16.26 11.17 -2.71
C TYR A 229 -16.06 9.80 -2.11
N VAL A 230 -16.85 9.50 -1.07
CA VAL A 230 -16.81 8.21 -0.35
C VAL A 230 -17.02 7.02 -1.31
N ARG A 231 -17.89 7.15 -2.31
CA ARG A 231 -18.17 6.09 -3.30
C ARG A 231 -16.95 5.74 -4.13
N SER A 232 -16.28 6.75 -4.69
CA SER A 232 -15.08 6.54 -5.49
C SER A 232 -13.96 5.90 -4.66
N ALA A 233 -13.74 6.39 -3.44
CA ALA A 233 -12.78 5.81 -2.52
C ALA A 233 -13.09 4.33 -2.21
N THR A 234 -14.37 4.02 -1.91
CA THR A 234 -14.81 2.64 -1.66
C THR A 234 -14.48 1.70 -2.82
N MET A 235 -14.73 2.13 -4.06
CA MET A 235 -14.48 1.31 -5.23
C MET A 235 -12.99 1.15 -5.52
N ILE A 236 -12.19 2.21 -5.33
CA ILE A 236 -10.73 2.13 -5.45
C ILE A 236 -10.17 1.12 -4.46
N ASP A 237 -10.54 1.24 -3.18
CA ASP A 237 -10.07 0.37 -2.12
C ASP A 237 -10.47 -1.09 -2.38
N LEU A 238 -11.72 -1.32 -2.82
CA LEU A 238 -12.22 -2.67 -3.10
C LEU A 238 -11.49 -3.32 -4.27
N VAL A 239 -11.34 -2.62 -5.39
CA VAL A 239 -10.65 -3.14 -6.58
C VAL A 239 -9.18 -3.40 -6.26
N TYR A 240 -8.53 -2.50 -5.54
CA TYR A 240 -7.15 -2.67 -5.13
C TYR A 240 -6.98 -3.88 -4.20
N ALA A 241 -7.87 -4.06 -3.21
CA ALA A 241 -7.85 -5.21 -2.32
C ALA A 241 -7.98 -6.55 -3.07
N PHE A 242 -8.91 -6.64 -4.02
CA PHE A 242 -9.09 -7.85 -4.83
C PHE A 242 -7.89 -8.13 -5.74
N LEU A 243 -7.28 -7.12 -6.33
CA LEU A 243 -6.06 -7.28 -7.11
C LEU A 243 -4.90 -7.80 -6.24
N LEU A 244 -4.71 -7.24 -5.05
CA LEU A 244 -3.69 -7.71 -4.13
C LEU A 244 -3.97 -9.15 -3.68
N LEU A 245 -5.24 -9.48 -3.36
CA LEU A 245 -5.62 -10.84 -2.99
C LEU A 245 -5.34 -11.83 -4.13
N TYR A 246 -5.68 -11.50 -5.36
CA TYR A 246 -5.36 -12.31 -6.53
C TYR A 246 -3.87 -12.58 -6.65
N PHE A 247 -3.02 -11.54 -6.57
CA PHE A 247 -1.58 -11.71 -6.65
C PHE A 247 -0.97 -12.44 -5.44
N LYS A 248 -1.64 -12.40 -4.29
CA LYS A 248 -1.25 -13.19 -3.12
C LYS A 248 -1.47 -14.67 -3.37
N GLN A 249 -2.61 -15.05 -3.95
CA GLN A 249 -2.95 -16.43 -4.26
C GLN A 249 -2.10 -17.02 -5.40
N LEU A 250 -1.62 -16.17 -6.32
CA LEU A 250 -0.85 -16.62 -7.48
C LEU A 250 0.47 -17.29 -7.09
N ASN A 251 1.22 -16.69 -6.18
CA ASN A 251 2.46 -17.24 -5.61
C ASN A 251 2.94 -16.39 -4.42
N ASN A 252 3.92 -16.94 -3.67
CA ASN A 252 4.50 -16.27 -2.50
C ASN A 252 5.65 -15.28 -2.85
N ILE A 253 5.93 -15.02 -4.12
CA ILE A 253 6.96 -14.06 -4.51
C ILE A 253 6.48 -12.64 -4.16
N PRO A 254 7.27 -11.83 -3.43
CA PRO A 254 6.95 -10.44 -3.19
C PRO A 254 6.77 -9.65 -4.48
N MET A 255 6.02 -8.57 -4.43
CA MET A 255 5.82 -7.66 -5.56
C MET A 255 5.65 -6.24 -5.07
N SER A 256 5.77 -5.27 -5.96
CA SER A 256 5.48 -3.89 -5.64
C SER A 256 3.97 -3.62 -5.62
N THR A 257 3.42 -3.43 -4.45
CA THR A 257 2.03 -2.98 -4.27
C THR A 257 1.84 -1.55 -4.78
N THR A 258 2.85 -0.69 -4.67
CA THR A 258 2.88 0.66 -5.26
C THR A 258 2.63 0.63 -6.78
N TRP A 259 3.22 -0.33 -7.50
CA TRP A 259 3.00 -0.47 -8.94
C TRP A 259 1.56 -0.85 -9.28
N VAL A 260 0.96 -1.76 -8.52
CA VAL A 260 -0.46 -2.12 -8.66
C VAL A 260 -1.35 -0.90 -8.43
N PHE A 261 -1.08 -0.13 -7.37
CA PHE A 261 -1.81 1.09 -7.05
C PHE A 261 -1.72 2.15 -8.16
N VAL A 262 -0.51 2.42 -8.65
CA VAL A 262 -0.31 3.38 -9.75
C VAL A 262 -0.99 2.91 -11.02
N GLY A 263 -0.90 1.62 -11.35
CA GLY A 263 -1.61 1.03 -12.48
C GLY A 263 -3.13 1.22 -12.39
N LEU A 264 -3.71 0.96 -11.21
CA LEU A 264 -5.13 1.17 -10.96
C LEU A 264 -5.54 2.63 -11.18
N LEU A 265 -4.77 3.58 -10.64
CA LEU A 265 -5.05 5.00 -10.82
C LEU A 265 -4.91 5.44 -12.27
N CYS A 266 -3.90 4.95 -12.99
CA CYS A 266 -3.72 5.22 -14.42
C CYS A 266 -4.91 4.72 -15.25
N GLY A 267 -5.35 3.49 -15.00
CA GLY A 267 -6.51 2.91 -15.68
C GLY A 267 -7.81 3.68 -15.41
N ARG A 268 -8.04 4.06 -14.15
CA ARG A 268 -9.17 4.91 -13.77
C ARG A 268 -9.13 6.27 -14.47
N GLU A 269 -8.00 6.95 -14.43
CA GLU A 269 -7.83 8.26 -15.05
C GLU A 269 -8.06 8.20 -16.57
N LEU A 270 -7.52 7.15 -17.20
CA LEU A 270 -7.74 6.89 -18.62
C LEU A 270 -9.24 6.70 -18.92
N ALA A 271 -9.97 5.93 -18.12
CA ALA A 271 -11.42 5.71 -18.29
C ALA A 271 -12.23 7.01 -18.15
N LEU A 272 -11.91 7.84 -17.15
CA LEU A 272 -12.59 9.11 -16.92
C LEU A 272 -12.37 10.10 -18.06
N ASN A 273 -11.23 10.05 -18.74
CA ASN A 273 -10.89 10.94 -19.83
C ASN A 273 -11.34 10.41 -21.22
N THR A 274 -11.47 9.09 -21.39
CA THR A 274 -11.91 8.46 -22.66
C THR A 274 -13.39 8.08 -22.64
N GLY A 275 -14.06 8.16 -21.48
CA GLY A 275 -15.47 7.76 -21.31
C GLY A 275 -16.41 8.46 -22.27
N LEU A 276 -17.54 7.79 -22.59
CA LEU A 276 -18.50 8.07 -23.64
C LEU A 276 -19.10 9.50 -23.70
N THR A 277 -18.82 10.33 -22.68
CA THR A 277 -19.38 11.69 -22.56
C THR A 277 -18.37 12.82 -22.78
N LYS A 278 -17.08 12.52 -22.86
CA LYS A 278 -16.05 13.53 -23.09
C LYS A 278 -15.24 13.14 -24.33
N LYS A 279 -15.12 14.06 -25.30
CA LYS A 279 -14.10 13.99 -26.36
C LYS A 279 -12.71 14.17 -25.70
N GLY A 280 -12.29 13.20 -24.91
CA GLY A 280 -11.01 13.22 -24.21
C GLY A 280 -9.87 13.11 -25.22
N ASN A 281 -8.92 14.01 -25.12
CA ASN A 281 -7.72 13.96 -25.95
C ASN A 281 -6.72 13.02 -25.28
N LEU A 282 -6.56 11.81 -25.80
CA LEU A 282 -5.56 10.83 -25.36
C LEU A 282 -4.14 11.43 -25.27
N LYS A 283 -3.85 12.44 -26.11
CA LYS A 283 -2.57 13.16 -26.08
C LYS A 283 -2.34 13.93 -24.78
N SER A 284 -3.38 14.33 -24.04
CA SER A 284 -3.24 15.03 -22.76
C SER A 284 -2.95 14.09 -21.58
N ILE A 285 -3.28 12.79 -21.71
CA ILE A 285 -3.14 11.80 -20.65
C ILE A 285 -1.78 11.11 -20.70
N PHE A 286 -1.25 10.91 -21.92
CA PHE A 286 0.02 10.24 -22.11
C PHE A 286 1.16 10.83 -21.27
N PRO A 287 1.33 12.16 -21.14
CA PRO A 287 2.37 12.74 -20.28
C PRO A 287 2.17 12.41 -18.80
N ILE A 288 0.92 12.28 -18.34
CA ILE A 288 0.60 11.98 -16.93
C ILE A 288 1.00 10.54 -16.62
N VAL A 289 0.55 9.59 -17.47
CA VAL A 289 0.89 8.17 -17.34
C VAL A 289 2.39 7.94 -17.48
N ALA A 290 3.03 8.57 -18.45
CA ALA A 290 4.48 8.49 -18.67
C ALA A 290 5.28 9.03 -17.48
N LYS A 291 4.85 10.15 -16.89
CA LYS A 291 5.49 10.74 -15.70
C LYS A 291 5.38 9.81 -14.48
N ASP A 292 4.23 9.16 -14.30
CA ASP A 292 4.04 8.24 -13.19
C ASP A 292 4.85 6.94 -13.38
N PHE A 293 4.90 6.44 -14.62
CA PHE A 293 5.75 5.29 -14.98
C PHE A 293 7.24 5.61 -14.81
N LEU A 294 7.68 6.81 -15.21
CA LEU A 294 9.05 7.26 -15.00
C LEU A 294 9.43 7.32 -13.53
N LYS A 295 8.52 7.77 -12.65
CA LYS A 295 8.76 7.76 -11.20
C LYS A 295 8.90 6.36 -10.63
N LEU A 296 8.15 5.39 -11.18
CA LEU A 296 8.29 3.98 -10.79
C LEU A 296 9.67 3.42 -11.20
N ILE A 297 10.17 3.78 -12.39
CA ILE A 297 11.50 3.39 -12.87
C ILE A 297 12.59 4.00 -12.00
N VAL A 298 12.49 5.30 -11.68
CA VAL A 298 13.45 5.97 -10.77
C VAL A 298 13.50 5.30 -9.40
N GLY A 299 12.40 4.69 -8.95
CA GLY A 299 12.39 3.90 -7.72
C GLY A 299 13.01 2.51 -7.82
N LEU A 300 13.47 2.09 -9.00
CA LEU A 300 14.20 0.84 -9.24
C LEU A 300 15.72 1.05 -9.32
N LEU A 301 16.15 2.26 -9.65
CA LEU A 301 17.56 2.67 -9.75
C LEU A 301 18.12 3.11 -8.40
#